data_7f722857c3b0c6996f9e044aa54f9686
#
_entry.id   7f722857c3b0c6996f9e044aa54f9686
#
_cell.length_a   1.000
_cell.length_b   1.000
_cell.length_c   1.000
_cell.angle_alpha   90.00
_cell.angle_beta   90.00
_cell.angle_gamma   90.00
#
_symmetry.space_group_name_H-M   'P 1'
#
loop_
_entity.id
_entity.type
_entity.pdbx_description
1 polymer ?
#
loop_
_entity_poly.entity_id
_entity_poly.type
_entity_poly.pdbx_seq_one_letter_code
_entity_poly.pdbx_strand_id
1 'polypeptide(L)' 'MYTLIAWFKDMPAQRLPYIATVDIGKQLMALIGQMPTLVEMELRESESWRLEVEYSIY' A
#
# COMPACT_ATOMS: atom_id res chain seq x y z
N MET A 1 -8.12 -7.77 -5.89
CA MET A 1 -7.10 -6.73 -6.07
C MET A 1 -6.80 -6.10 -4.72
N TYR A 2 -5.57 -5.69 -4.48
CA TYR A 2 -5.14 -5.20 -3.18
C TYR A 2 -4.44 -3.85 -3.29
N THR A 3 -4.45 -3.12 -2.19
CA THR A 3 -3.73 -1.86 -2.06
C THR A 3 -2.80 -1.95 -0.86
N LEU A 4 -1.54 -1.63 -1.05
CA LEU A 4 -0.58 -1.54 0.03
C LEU A 4 -0.49 -0.08 0.48
N ILE A 5 -0.70 0.16 1.77
CA ILE A 5 -0.61 1.47 2.36
C ILE A 5 0.58 1.48 3.31
N ALA A 6 1.45 2.46 3.18
CA ALA A 6 2.62 2.58 4.04
C ALA A 6 2.68 3.97 4.66
N TRP A 7 2.92 4.02 5.94
CA TRP A 7 3.08 5.26 6.70
C TRP A 7 4.55 5.41 7.08
N PHE A 8 5.14 6.50 6.64
CA PHE A 8 6.53 6.83 6.95
C PHE A 8 6.58 8.03 7.87
N LYS A 9 7.65 8.13 8.64
CA LYS A 9 7.86 9.25 9.55
C LYS A 9 7.91 10.57 8.77
N ASP A 10 7.13 11.55 9.22
CA ASP A 10 7.11 12.91 8.65
C ASP A 10 6.67 12.98 7.19
N MET A 11 5.93 11.98 6.72
CA MET A 11 5.41 11.95 5.36
C MET A 11 3.94 11.52 5.36
N PRO A 12 3.14 12.00 4.37
CA PRO A 12 1.79 11.48 4.22
C PRO A 12 1.82 10.02 3.79
N ALA A 13 0.74 9.30 4.07
CA ALA A 13 0.64 7.89 3.73
C ALA A 13 0.83 7.68 2.23
N GLN A 14 1.59 6.65 1.89
CA GLN A 14 1.83 6.27 0.49
C GLN A 14 0.99 5.06 0.14
N ARG A 15 0.48 5.02 -1.08
CA ARG A 15 -0.39 3.94 -1.55
C ARG A 15 0.13 3.33 -2.83
N LEU A 16 0.09 1.98 -2.88
CA LEU A 16 0.41 1.21 -4.07
C LEU A 16 -0.83 0.39 -4.44
N PRO A 17 -1.69 0.91 -5.31
CA PRO A 17 -2.90 0.18 -5.74
C PRO A 17 -2.58 -0.86 -6.82
N TYR A 18 -3.60 -1.64 -7.17
CA TYR A 18 -3.55 -2.60 -8.30
C TYR A 18 -2.61 -3.77 -8.07
N ILE A 19 -2.43 -4.18 -6.82
CA ILE A 19 -1.68 -5.38 -6.50
C ILE A 19 -2.59 -6.58 -6.73
N ALA A 20 -2.21 -7.45 -7.66
CA ALA A 20 -3.07 -8.53 -8.12
C ALA A 20 -3.27 -9.62 -7.09
N THR A 21 -2.26 -9.97 -6.31
CA THR A 21 -2.33 -11.08 -5.36
C THR A 21 -1.73 -10.70 -4.02
N VAL A 22 -2.13 -11.46 -2.98
CA VAL A 22 -1.56 -11.30 -1.63
C VAL A 22 -0.06 -11.60 -1.64
N ASP A 23 0.37 -12.57 -2.42
CA ASP A 23 1.78 -12.94 -2.48
C ASP A 23 2.65 -11.80 -2.97
N ILE A 24 2.21 -11.10 -4.01
CA ILE A 24 2.90 -9.91 -4.51
C ILE A 24 2.91 -8.82 -3.45
N GLY A 25 1.78 -8.62 -2.78
CA GLY A 25 1.68 -7.65 -1.70
C GLY A 25 2.66 -7.93 -0.57
N LYS A 26 2.78 -9.20 -0.16
CA LYS A 26 3.72 -9.60 0.88
C LYS A 26 5.17 -9.38 0.48
N GLN A 27 5.50 -9.64 -0.79
CA GLN A 27 6.85 -9.37 -1.29
C GLN A 27 7.19 -7.88 -1.24
N LEU A 28 6.24 -7.03 -1.62
CA LEU A 28 6.41 -5.59 -1.53
C LEU A 28 6.56 -5.13 -0.07
N MET A 29 5.77 -5.70 0.83
CA MET A 29 5.88 -5.39 2.25
C MET A 29 7.25 -5.77 2.81
N ALA A 30 7.81 -6.88 2.38
CA ALA A 30 9.13 -7.30 2.80
C ALA A 30 10.21 -6.30 2.36
N LEU A 31 10.09 -5.78 1.15
CA LEU A 31 11.03 -4.78 0.65
C LEU A 31 10.88 -3.43 1.37
N ILE A 32 9.65 -2.96 1.49
CA ILE A 32 9.36 -1.67 2.14
C ILE A 32 9.67 -1.73 3.63
N GLY A 33 9.48 -2.90 4.24
CA GLY A 33 9.77 -3.11 5.67
C GLY A 33 11.23 -2.90 6.05
N GLN A 34 12.14 -2.86 5.07
CA GLN A 34 13.55 -2.60 5.33
C GLN A 34 13.86 -1.10 5.44
N MET A 35 12.90 -0.25 5.12
CA MET A 35 13.12 1.19 5.17
C MET A 35 13.10 1.70 6.60
N PRO A 36 14.14 2.44 7.03
CA PRO A 36 14.25 2.84 8.44
C PRO A 36 13.21 3.86 8.90
N THR A 37 12.58 4.58 7.97
CA THR A 37 11.56 5.58 8.32
C THR A 37 10.14 5.01 8.33
N LEU A 38 9.97 3.72 8.03
CA LEU A 38 8.66 3.11 8.02
C LEU A 38 8.09 3.02 9.43
N VAL A 39 6.85 3.50 9.59
CA VAL A 39 6.12 3.42 10.86
C VAL A 39 5.15 2.25 10.84
N GLU A 40 4.38 2.11 9.77
CA GLU A 40 3.35 1.09 9.68
C GLU A 40 3.05 0.76 8.22
N MET A 41 2.57 -0.47 7.98
CA MET A 41 2.09 -0.90 6.67
C MET A 41 0.78 -1.66 6.83
N GLU A 42 -0.04 -1.58 5.80
CA GLU A 42 -1.29 -2.35 5.74
C GLU A 42 -1.52 -2.80 4.30
N LEU A 43 -1.85 -4.10 4.13
CA LEU A 43 -2.28 -4.63 2.86
C LEU A 43 -3.79 -4.80 2.93
N ARG A 44 -4.50 -4.01 2.14
CA ARG A 44 -5.96 -3.96 2.17
C ARG A 44 -6.54 -4.52 0.88
N GLU A 45 -7.56 -5.35 1.00
CA GLU A 45 -8.28 -5.79 -0.17
C GLU A 45 -9.13 -4.65 -0.73
N SER A 46 -9.04 -4.46 -2.03
CA SER A 46 -9.80 -3.44 -2.75
C SER A 46 -10.85 -4.12 -3.63
N GLU A 47 -12.10 -3.70 -3.50
CA GLU A 47 -13.19 -4.29 -4.25
C GLU A 47 -13.13 -3.94 -5.74
N SER A 48 -12.62 -2.76 -6.07
CA SER A 48 -12.53 -2.36 -7.46
C SER A 48 -11.48 -1.28 -7.64
N TRP A 49 -10.90 -1.27 -8.84
CA TRP A 49 -9.94 -0.23 -9.23
C TRP A 49 -10.55 1.18 -9.16
N ARG A 50 -11.87 1.25 -9.33
CA ARG A 50 -12.59 2.52 -9.34
C ARG A 50 -12.48 3.24 -8.00
N LEU A 51 -12.62 2.50 -6.91
CA LEU A 51 -12.46 3.08 -5.58
C LEU A 51 -11.04 3.55 -5.34
N GLU A 52 -10.06 2.79 -5.81
CA GLU A 52 -8.66 3.17 -5.66
C GLU A 52 -8.34 4.47 -6.40
N VAL A 53 -8.90 4.64 -7.60
CA VAL A 53 -8.73 5.88 -8.36
C VAL A 53 -9.31 7.06 -7.59
N GLU A 54 -10.48 6.92 -7.00
CA GLU A 54 -11.10 7.97 -6.21
C GLU A 54 -10.25 8.37 -5.01
N TYR A 55 -9.71 7.39 -4.30
CA TYR A 55 -8.87 7.65 -3.14
C TYR A 55 -7.54 8.31 -3.53
N SER A 56 -6.99 7.96 -4.66
CA SER A 56 -5.70 8.52 -5.08
C SER A 56 -5.79 9.99 -5.50
N ILE A 57 -6.99 10.51 -5.72
CA ILE A 57 -7.21 11.92 -6.04
C ILE A 57 -7.06 12.79 -4.78
N TYR A 58 -7.32 12.22 -3.63
CA TYR A 58 -7.25 12.91 -2.35
C TYR A 58 -5.90 12.71 -1.67
#